data_4b02a47fdeea0619b4eb145842cec0e0
#
_entry.id   4b02a47fdeea0619b4eb145842cec0e0
#
_cell.length_a   1.000
_cell.length_b   1.000
_cell.length_c   1.000
_cell.angle_alpha   90.00
_cell.angle_beta   90.00
_cell.angle_gamma   90.00
#
_symmetry.space_group_name_H-M   'P 1'
#
loop_
_entity.id
_entity.type
_entity.pdbx_description
1 polymer ?
#
loop_
_entity_poly.entity_id
_entity_poly.type
_entity_poly.pdbx_seq_one_letter_code
_entity_poly.pdbx_strand_id
1 'polypeptide(L)' 'MDAFQLRFAILNTAKEMLEAEYHAKKSNGEAIEWPTVKQVIERAKVLNSFVSEK' A
#
# COMPACT_ATOMS: atom_id res chain seq x y z
N MET A 1 -13.65 2.94 15.62
CA MET A 1 -12.22 3.02 15.24
C MET A 1 -11.83 4.48 15.22
N ASP A 2 -10.77 4.86 15.91
CA ASP A 2 -10.32 6.25 15.88
C ASP A 2 -9.45 6.54 14.64
N ALA A 3 -9.14 7.82 14.45
CA ALA A 3 -8.40 8.24 13.26
C ALA A 3 -7.00 7.60 13.17
N PHE A 4 -6.37 7.39 14.31
CA PHE A 4 -5.04 6.80 14.36
C PHE A 4 -5.09 5.34 13.90
N GLN A 5 -6.06 4.58 14.42
CA GLN A 5 -6.22 3.18 14.04
C GLN A 5 -6.56 3.04 12.56
N LEU A 6 -7.40 3.94 12.04
CA LEU A 6 -7.76 3.94 10.64
C LEU A 6 -6.54 4.18 9.75
N ARG A 7 -5.72 5.16 10.11
CA ARG A 7 -4.49 5.46 9.36
C ARG A 7 -3.53 4.27 9.37
N PHE A 8 -3.40 3.64 10.53
CA PHE A 8 -2.53 2.47 10.64
C PHE A 8 -3.04 1.32 9.78
N ALA A 9 -4.36 1.10 9.78
CA ALA A 9 -4.95 0.05 8.95
C ALA A 9 -4.74 0.32 7.47
N ILE A 10 -4.91 1.57 7.03
CA ILE A 10 -4.70 1.96 5.64
C ILE A 10 -3.23 1.76 5.25
N LEU A 11 -2.32 2.16 6.11
CA LEU A 11 -0.89 2.02 5.84
C LEU A 11 -0.50 0.55 5.70
N ASN A 12 -1.02 -0.29 6.59
CA ASN A 12 -0.76 -1.72 6.54
C ASN A 12 -1.34 -2.36 5.29
N THR A 13 -2.54 -1.96 4.89
CA THR A 13 -3.17 -2.42 3.67
C THR A 13 -2.36 -2.02 2.44
N ALA A 14 -1.87 -0.77 2.42
CA ALA A 14 -1.02 -0.29 1.32
C ALA A 14 0.25 -1.14 1.19
N LYS A 15 0.87 -1.43 2.32
CA LYS A 15 2.07 -2.27 2.36
C LYS A 15 1.77 -3.65 1.80
N GLU A 16 0.69 -4.27 2.22
CA GLU A 16 0.31 -5.61 1.77
C GLU A 16 0.03 -5.63 0.27
N MET A 17 -0.66 -4.62 -0.24
CA MET A 17 -0.95 -4.51 -1.66
C MET A 17 0.31 -4.42 -2.50
N LEU A 18 1.27 -3.58 -2.07
CA LEU A 18 2.53 -3.42 -2.79
C LEU A 18 3.36 -4.68 -2.75
N GLU A 19 3.37 -5.37 -1.61
CA GLU A 19 4.10 -6.63 -1.50
C GLU A 19 3.49 -7.71 -2.38
N ALA A 20 2.17 -7.76 -2.47
CA ALA A 20 1.49 -8.70 -3.34
C ALA A 20 1.80 -8.41 -4.82
N GLU A 21 1.81 -7.12 -5.19
CA GLU A 21 2.19 -6.72 -6.55
C GLU A 21 3.64 -7.10 -6.84
N TYR A 22 4.53 -6.92 -5.88
CA TYR A 22 5.93 -7.31 -6.01
C TYR A 22 6.05 -8.80 -6.30
N HIS A 23 5.40 -9.62 -5.50
CA HIS A 23 5.48 -11.07 -5.66
C HIS A 23 4.90 -11.54 -6.99
N ALA A 24 3.80 -10.92 -7.43
CA ALA A 24 3.19 -11.26 -8.70
C ALA A 24 4.11 -10.95 -9.87
N LYS A 25 4.71 -9.75 -9.85
CA LYS A 25 5.64 -9.34 -10.92
C LYS A 25 6.91 -10.15 -10.91
N LYS A 26 7.43 -10.43 -9.73
CA LYS A 26 8.64 -11.25 -9.58
C LYS A 26 8.41 -12.65 -10.13
N SER A 27 7.23 -13.22 -9.87
CA SER A 27 6.85 -14.53 -10.36
C SER A 27 6.78 -14.54 -11.89
N ASN A 28 6.46 -13.41 -12.51
CA ASN A 28 6.44 -13.28 -13.97
C ASN A 28 7.81 -12.99 -14.56
N GLY A 29 8.86 -12.97 -13.75
CA GLY A 29 10.21 -12.77 -14.21
C GLY A 29 10.61 -11.31 -14.38
N GLU A 30 9.81 -10.37 -13.90
CA GLU A 30 10.12 -8.95 -14.01
C GLU A 30 11.22 -8.55 -13.04
N ALA A 31 12.10 -7.68 -13.46
CA ALA A 31 13.16 -7.13 -12.63
C ALA A 31 12.61 -5.92 -11.88
N ILE A 32 12.13 -6.14 -10.67
CA ILE A 32 11.55 -5.08 -9.83
C ILE A 32 12.22 -5.08 -8.47
N GLU A 33 12.13 -3.94 -7.79
CA GLU A 33 12.68 -3.77 -6.47
C GLU A 33 11.59 -3.88 -5.40
N TRP A 34 12.01 -4.23 -4.19
CA TRP A 34 11.10 -4.29 -3.05
C TRP A 34 10.50 -2.90 -2.79
N PRO A 35 9.21 -2.82 -2.46
CA PRO A 35 8.56 -1.52 -2.23
C PRO A 35 9.25 -0.71 -1.15
N THR A 36 9.42 0.59 -1.42
CA THR A 36 10.02 1.52 -0.46
C THR A 36 8.96 2.08 0.48
N VAL A 37 9.43 2.64 1.60
CA VAL A 37 8.53 3.32 2.54
C VAL A 37 7.78 4.44 1.84
N LYS A 38 8.45 5.17 0.96
CA LYS A 38 7.83 6.25 0.18
C LYS A 38 6.66 5.73 -0.66
N GLN A 39 6.85 4.60 -1.32
CA GLN A 39 5.79 3.99 -2.12
C GLN A 39 4.61 3.55 -1.26
N VAL A 40 4.88 3.00 -0.08
CA VAL A 40 3.83 2.62 0.86
C VAL A 40 3.02 3.85 1.30
N ILE A 41 3.71 4.93 1.63
CA ILE A 41 3.05 6.16 2.05
C ILE A 41 2.19 6.74 0.93
N GLU A 42 2.69 6.75 -0.29
CA GLU A 42 1.95 7.25 -1.44
C GLU A 42 0.70 6.42 -1.72
N ARG A 43 0.82 5.10 -1.64
CA ARG A 43 -0.33 4.22 -1.81
C ARG A 43 -1.35 4.43 -0.69
N ALA A 44 -0.87 4.62 0.54
CA ALA A 44 -1.75 4.89 1.67
C ALA A 44 -2.52 6.19 1.50
N LYS A 45 -1.90 7.21 0.93
CA LYS A 45 -2.58 8.49 0.65
C LYS A 45 -3.72 8.28 -0.35
N VAL A 46 -3.48 7.49 -1.39
CA VAL A 46 -4.51 7.20 -2.38
C VAL A 46 -5.67 6.45 -1.73
N LEU A 47 -5.38 5.45 -0.93
CA LEU A 47 -6.41 4.68 -0.24
C LEU A 47 -7.21 5.55 0.73
N ASN A 48 -6.51 6.42 1.46
CA ASN A 48 -7.17 7.32 2.39
C ASN A 48 -8.11 8.28 1.67
N SER A 49 -7.70 8.77 0.52
CA SER A 49 -8.53 9.64 -0.31
C SER A 49 -9.81 8.91 -0.74
N PHE A 50 -9.66 7.66 -1.14
CA PHE A 50 -10.79 6.84 -1.54
C PHE A 50 -11.78 6.62 -0.39
N VAL A 51 -11.24 6.31 0.79
CA VAL A 51 -12.07 6.05 1.98
C VAL A 51 -12.78 7.32 2.44
N SER A 52 -12.13 8.47 2.33
CA SER A 52 -12.69 9.74 2.75
C SER A 52 -13.70 10.31 1.78
N GLU A 53 -13.70 9.84 0.56
CA GLU A 53 -14.60 10.31 -0.48
C GLU A 53 -15.97 9.66 -0.32
N LYS A 54 -17.00 10.44 -0.46
CA LYS A 54 -18.37 9.95 -0.32
C LYS A 54 -19.17 10.17 -1.58
#